data_9d8fd9434b91d175b29349f570958c2c
#
_entry.id   9d8fd9434b91d175b29349f570958c2c
#
_cell.length_a   1.000
_cell.length_b   1.000
_cell.length_c   1.000
_cell.angle_alpha   90.00
_cell.angle_beta   90.00
_cell.angle_gamma   90.00
#
_symmetry.space_group_name_H-M   'P 1'
#
loop_
_entity.id
_entity.type
_entity.pdbx_description
1 polymer ?
#
loop_
_entity_poly.entity_id
_entity_poly.type
_entity_poly.pdbx_seq_one_letter_code
_entity_poly.pdbx_strand_id
1 'polypeptide(L)'
;LANNTPAEVPPGEGGYVHYPEKVEGHITRERPSESFGDYFSQARLFYNSMSAAEKKNLLITFNYHVGKVISKSVRQQIVDMFANVDQEFATKIAEHVGVNPPRGSHVNVTAKSPVISEANTIYSPATQKVGILVGDGFDGPEVKKVIDALNQNLVFFDVISERLGPIVGTDNTELEANKLFITTSPVLYDSLYIVGGNARDQSKFSLEIMSFLNLAYKHYKPIGISKGAESYMEKTGNLAGVIFAQDSPNFADEFLAAIAKQRFWERT
;
A
#
# COMPACT_ATOMS: atom_id res chain seq x y z
N LEU A 1 19.72 -0.61 17.84
CA LEU A 1 20.43 -1.69 18.53
C LEU A 1 21.37 -1.04 19.49
N ALA A 2 21.23 -1.36 20.80
CA ALA A 2 22.22 -0.97 21.76
C ALA A 2 23.55 -1.63 21.37
N ASN A 3 24.56 -0.81 21.12
CA ASN A 3 25.87 -1.32 20.77
C ASN A 3 26.59 -1.96 21.98
N ASN A 4 26.09 -1.71 23.19
CA ASN A 4 26.60 -2.32 24.40
C ASN A 4 25.84 -3.63 24.62
N THR A 5 26.42 -4.71 24.17
CA THR A 5 25.96 -6.03 24.60
C THR A 5 26.29 -6.22 26.07
N PRO A 6 25.52 -7.01 26.84
CA PRO A 6 25.81 -7.29 28.23
C PRO A 6 27.22 -7.84 28.47
N ALA A 7 27.85 -8.42 27.45
CA ALA A 7 29.22 -8.93 27.52
C ALA A 7 30.31 -7.83 27.49
N GLU A 8 29.97 -6.61 27.07
CA GLU A 8 30.92 -5.49 27.00
C GLU A 8 31.03 -4.71 28.30
N VAL A 9 30.12 -4.98 29.25
CA VAL A 9 30.12 -4.35 30.57
C VAL A 9 30.52 -5.40 31.63
N PRO A 10 31.55 -5.17 32.42
CA PRO A 10 31.93 -6.10 33.48
C PRO A 10 30.79 -6.32 34.47
N PRO A 11 30.66 -7.53 35.06
CA PRO A 11 29.60 -7.83 36.04
C PRO A 11 29.57 -6.87 37.23
N GLY A 12 30.75 -6.40 37.72
CA GLY A 12 30.86 -5.45 38.81
C GLY A 12 30.33 -4.03 38.49
N GLU A 13 30.12 -3.72 37.20
CA GLU A 13 29.59 -2.45 36.71
C GLU A 13 28.12 -2.56 36.22
N GLY A 14 27.43 -3.64 36.59
CA GLY A 14 26.04 -3.89 36.20
C GLY A 14 25.90 -4.63 34.86
N GLY A 15 26.96 -5.25 34.38
CA GLY A 15 26.94 -6.10 33.19
C GLY A 15 26.20 -7.43 33.44
N TYR A 16 26.02 -8.15 32.34
CA TYR A 16 25.33 -9.45 32.35
C TYR A 16 26.13 -10.49 33.17
N VAL A 17 25.42 -11.19 34.04
CA VAL A 17 25.96 -12.31 34.81
C VAL A 17 25.19 -13.58 34.43
N HIS A 18 25.92 -14.60 34.01
CA HIS A 18 25.30 -15.90 33.78
C HIS A 18 24.78 -16.46 35.12
N TYR A 19 23.54 -16.89 35.12
CA TYR A 19 22.97 -17.61 36.23
C TYR A 19 23.57 -19.03 36.27
N PRO A 20 24.36 -19.38 37.32
CA PRO A 20 24.97 -20.70 37.42
C PRO A 20 23.93 -21.70 37.91
N GLU A 21 23.37 -22.48 37.02
CA GLU A 21 22.47 -23.58 37.36
C GLU A 21 23.17 -24.92 37.11
N LYS A 22 23.13 -25.80 38.10
CA LYS A 22 23.64 -27.14 37.94
C LYS A 22 22.64 -27.99 37.18
N VAL A 23 22.97 -28.39 35.95
CA VAL A 23 22.19 -29.33 35.13
C VAL A 23 22.73 -30.74 35.38
N GLU A 24 21.89 -31.62 35.89
CA GLU A 24 22.21 -33.05 36.04
C GLU A 24 21.60 -33.83 34.85
N GLY A 25 22.40 -34.68 34.21
CA GLY A 25 21.98 -35.49 33.09
C GLY A 25 23.08 -35.73 32.07
N HIS A 26 22.71 -36.42 30.99
CA HIS A 26 23.60 -36.61 29.86
C HIS A 26 23.41 -35.49 28.85
N ILE A 27 24.50 -34.90 28.38
CA ILE A 27 24.47 -33.97 27.26
C ILE A 27 24.18 -34.78 25.99
N THR A 28 23.01 -34.60 25.42
CA THR A 28 22.66 -35.19 24.13
C THR A 28 22.56 -34.11 23.07
N ARG A 29 22.97 -34.43 21.84
CA ARG A 29 22.78 -33.53 20.72
C ARG A 29 21.30 -33.65 20.28
N GLU A 30 20.57 -32.54 20.42
CA GLU A 30 19.21 -32.45 19.92
C GLU A 30 19.23 -32.61 18.39
N ARG A 31 18.37 -33.48 17.87
CA ARG A 31 18.11 -33.52 16.42
C ARG A 31 17.09 -32.45 16.11
N PRO A 32 17.36 -31.55 15.14
CA PRO A 32 16.33 -30.62 14.67
C PRO A 32 15.06 -31.39 14.31
N SER A 33 13.91 -30.85 14.69
CA SER A 33 12.63 -31.46 14.26
C SER A 33 12.53 -31.45 12.71
N GLU A 34 11.72 -32.36 12.15
CA GLU A 34 11.52 -32.42 10.69
C GLU A 34 11.00 -31.10 10.13
N SER A 35 10.27 -30.30 10.93
CA SER A 35 9.80 -28.97 10.56
C SER A 35 10.94 -27.98 10.26
N PHE A 36 12.14 -28.20 10.77
CA PHE A 36 13.32 -27.38 10.44
C PHE A 36 13.74 -27.48 8.98
N GLY A 37 13.35 -28.56 8.28
CA GLY A 37 13.58 -28.73 6.85
C GLY A 37 12.47 -28.14 5.95
N ASP A 38 11.40 -27.67 6.56
CA ASP A 38 10.26 -27.08 5.84
C ASP A 38 10.41 -25.57 5.65
N TYR A 39 11.15 -25.19 4.63
CA TYR A 39 11.40 -23.79 4.30
C TYR A 39 10.31 -23.13 3.47
N PHE A 40 9.36 -23.88 2.91
CA PHE A 40 8.46 -23.37 1.88
C PHE A 40 6.96 -23.46 2.21
N SER A 41 6.53 -24.22 3.20
CA SER A 41 5.10 -24.40 3.50
C SER A 41 4.39 -23.09 3.80
N GLN A 42 5.00 -22.21 4.59
CA GLN A 42 4.42 -20.90 4.90
C GLN A 42 4.37 -20.00 3.67
N ALA A 43 5.43 -19.97 2.88
CA ALA A 43 5.46 -19.19 1.63
C ALA A 43 4.42 -19.69 0.62
N ARG A 44 4.22 -21.01 0.51
CA ARG A 44 3.16 -21.62 -0.32
C ARG A 44 1.78 -21.24 0.18
N LEU A 45 1.52 -21.36 1.48
CA LEU A 45 0.25 -20.96 2.08
C LEU A 45 -0.06 -19.50 1.80
N PHE A 46 0.92 -18.61 1.97
CA PHE A 46 0.78 -17.19 1.69
C PHE A 46 0.46 -16.94 0.22
N TYR A 47 1.27 -17.49 -0.70
CA TYR A 47 1.07 -17.31 -2.13
C TYR A 47 -0.28 -17.87 -2.63
N ASN A 48 -0.65 -19.08 -2.17
CA ASN A 48 -1.93 -19.70 -2.54
C ASN A 48 -3.14 -18.92 -2.03
N SER A 49 -2.98 -18.20 -0.92
CA SER A 49 -4.06 -17.43 -0.30
C SER A 49 -4.28 -16.07 -0.97
N MET A 50 -3.30 -15.58 -1.74
CA MET A 50 -3.40 -14.31 -2.46
C MET A 50 -4.46 -14.35 -3.55
N SER A 51 -5.14 -13.22 -3.73
CA SER A 51 -5.98 -12.92 -4.90
C SER A 51 -5.13 -12.79 -6.18
N ALA A 52 -5.77 -12.79 -7.34
CA ALA A 52 -5.09 -12.59 -8.62
C ALA A 52 -4.35 -11.23 -8.69
N ALA A 53 -4.95 -10.17 -8.13
CA ALA A 53 -4.35 -8.84 -8.09
C ALA A 53 -3.09 -8.81 -7.22
N GLU A 54 -3.13 -9.42 -6.03
CA GLU A 54 -1.98 -9.52 -5.14
C GLU A 54 -0.84 -10.32 -5.78
N LYS A 55 -1.14 -11.45 -6.42
CA LYS A 55 -0.15 -12.25 -7.18
C LYS A 55 0.49 -11.47 -8.32
N LYS A 56 -0.30 -10.67 -9.05
CA LYS A 56 0.21 -9.79 -10.10
C LYS A 56 1.17 -8.75 -9.54
N ASN A 57 0.82 -8.10 -8.43
CA ASN A 57 1.67 -7.11 -7.77
C ASN A 57 2.95 -7.74 -7.19
N LEU A 58 2.83 -8.93 -6.61
CA LEU A 58 3.99 -9.70 -6.14
C LEU A 58 4.95 -9.99 -7.29
N LEU A 59 4.44 -10.44 -8.44
CA LEU A 59 5.26 -10.69 -9.63
C LEU A 59 5.98 -9.43 -10.10
N ILE A 60 5.30 -8.28 -10.16
CA ILE A 60 5.92 -7.00 -10.51
C ILE A 60 7.06 -6.65 -9.55
N THR A 61 6.85 -6.85 -8.25
CA THR A 61 7.85 -6.60 -7.21
C THR A 61 9.07 -7.50 -7.38
N PHE A 62 8.87 -8.79 -7.61
CA PHE A 62 9.96 -9.74 -7.87
C PHE A 62 10.73 -9.38 -9.14
N ASN A 63 10.03 -9.06 -10.22
CA ASN A 63 10.65 -8.64 -11.47
C ASN A 63 11.53 -7.40 -11.28
N TYR A 64 11.07 -6.44 -10.49
CA TYR A 64 11.84 -5.24 -10.17
C TYR A 64 13.10 -5.55 -9.35
N HIS A 65 12.99 -6.36 -8.30
CA HIS A 65 14.13 -6.66 -7.43
C HIS A 65 15.12 -7.63 -8.06
N VAL A 66 14.63 -8.72 -8.66
CA VAL A 66 15.47 -9.73 -9.31
C VAL A 66 16.11 -9.17 -10.59
N GLY A 67 15.39 -8.29 -11.31
CA GLY A 67 15.92 -7.61 -12.49
C GLY A 67 17.13 -6.71 -12.22
N LYS A 68 17.31 -6.25 -10.98
CA LYS A 68 18.53 -5.50 -10.56
C LYS A 68 19.75 -6.38 -10.33
N VAL A 69 19.58 -7.69 -10.22
CA VAL A 69 20.68 -8.63 -9.97
C VAL A 69 21.48 -8.80 -11.26
N ILE A 70 22.75 -8.39 -11.27
CA ILE A 70 23.61 -8.44 -12.45
C ILE A 70 23.94 -9.90 -12.83
N SER A 71 24.25 -10.74 -11.84
CA SER A 71 24.65 -12.12 -12.07
C SER A 71 23.49 -12.99 -12.56
N LYS A 72 23.62 -13.51 -13.79
CA LYS A 72 22.63 -14.41 -14.38
C LYS A 72 22.47 -15.71 -13.57
N SER A 73 23.57 -16.23 -13.01
CA SER A 73 23.53 -17.44 -12.16
C SER A 73 22.75 -17.22 -10.88
N VAL A 74 22.86 -16.04 -10.24
CA VAL A 74 22.08 -15.71 -9.04
C VAL A 74 20.60 -15.56 -9.39
N ARG A 75 20.26 -14.92 -10.51
CA ARG A 75 18.86 -14.86 -10.98
C ARG A 75 18.27 -16.25 -11.21
N GLN A 76 19.07 -17.18 -11.79
CA GLN A 76 18.62 -18.57 -11.98
C GLN A 76 18.40 -19.29 -10.66
N GLN A 77 19.29 -19.12 -9.68
CA GLN A 77 19.12 -19.70 -8.34
C GLN A 77 17.85 -19.20 -7.64
N ILE A 78 17.53 -17.90 -7.79
CA ILE A 78 16.29 -17.34 -7.25
C ILE A 78 15.07 -18.00 -7.89
N VAL A 79 15.05 -18.13 -9.20
CA VAL A 79 13.95 -18.79 -9.94
C VAL A 79 13.80 -20.24 -9.50
N ASP A 80 14.89 -21.01 -9.44
CA ASP A 80 14.88 -22.41 -9.03
C ASP A 80 14.39 -22.58 -7.56
N MET A 81 14.75 -21.64 -6.69
CA MET A 81 14.28 -21.61 -5.30
C MET A 81 12.78 -21.33 -5.21
N PHE A 82 12.28 -20.30 -5.92
CA PHE A 82 10.87 -19.93 -5.87
C PHE A 82 9.94 -20.91 -6.59
N ALA A 83 10.45 -21.77 -7.44
CA ALA A 83 9.72 -22.90 -7.97
C ALA A 83 9.19 -23.86 -6.88
N ASN A 84 9.83 -23.86 -5.71
CA ASN A 84 9.32 -24.60 -4.54
C ASN A 84 8.10 -23.90 -3.88
N VAL A 85 7.83 -22.64 -4.21
CA VAL A 85 6.61 -21.95 -3.78
C VAL A 85 5.50 -22.17 -4.80
N ASP A 86 5.76 -21.78 -6.06
CA ASP A 86 4.84 -21.96 -7.17
C ASP A 86 5.59 -21.97 -8.50
N GLN A 87 5.33 -23.01 -9.31
CA GLN A 87 6.02 -23.25 -10.58
C GLN A 87 5.71 -22.17 -11.62
N GLU A 88 4.43 -21.78 -11.73
CA GLU A 88 4.00 -20.76 -12.71
C GLU A 88 4.58 -19.40 -12.36
N PHE A 89 4.57 -19.03 -11.09
CA PHE A 89 5.17 -17.81 -10.59
C PHE A 89 6.66 -17.72 -10.91
N ALA A 90 7.42 -18.78 -10.60
CA ALA A 90 8.84 -18.86 -10.90
C ALA A 90 9.13 -18.79 -12.42
N THR A 91 8.28 -19.42 -13.24
CA THR A 91 8.40 -19.37 -14.70
C THR A 91 8.21 -17.93 -15.22
N LYS A 92 7.19 -17.22 -14.73
CA LYS A 92 6.95 -15.82 -15.10
C LYS A 92 8.11 -14.89 -14.68
N ILE A 93 8.72 -15.13 -13.51
CA ILE A 93 9.94 -14.40 -13.12
C ILE A 93 11.07 -14.71 -14.10
N ALA A 94 11.31 -15.99 -14.45
CA ALA A 94 12.38 -16.39 -15.35
C ALA A 94 12.28 -15.71 -16.71
N GLU A 95 11.09 -15.67 -17.29
CA GLU A 95 10.80 -14.97 -18.56
C GLU A 95 11.20 -13.49 -18.50
N HIS A 96 10.82 -12.82 -17.40
CA HIS A 96 11.08 -11.39 -17.24
C HIS A 96 12.56 -11.06 -17.01
N VAL A 97 13.27 -11.90 -16.23
CA VAL A 97 14.67 -11.63 -15.87
C VAL A 97 15.69 -12.32 -16.77
N GLY A 98 15.25 -12.95 -17.86
CA GLY A 98 16.11 -13.51 -18.91
C GLY A 98 16.92 -14.73 -18.47
N VAL A 99 16.31 -15.66 -17.70
CA VAL A 99 16.91 -16.94 -17.33
C VAL A 99 16.01 -18.09 -17.76
N ASN A 100 16.48 -19.33 -17.59
CA ASN A 100 15.69 -20.51 -17.96
C ASN A 100 14.52 -20.71 -16.98
N PRO A 101 13.39 -21.25 -17.46
CA PRO A 101 12.34 -21.75 -16.56
C PRO A 101 12.92 -22.73 -15.52
N PRO A 102 12.32 -22.81 -14.33
CA PRO A 102 12.81 -23.68 -13.27
C PRO A 102 12.70 -25.16 -13.67
N ARG A 103 13.66 -25.96 -13.23
CA ARG A 103 13.72 -27.40 -13.52
C ARG A 103 13.09 -28.19 -12.40
N GLY A 104 12.36 -29.24 -12.73
CA GLY A 104 11.79 -30.20 -11.79
C GLY A 104 10.28 -30.10 -11.63
N SER A 105 9.68 -31.14 -11.07
CA SER A 105 8.29 -31.16 -10.63
C SER A 105 8.25 -30.86 -9.14
N HIS A 106 7.45 -29.89 -8.74
CA HIS A 106 7.28 -29.53 -7.34
C HIS A 106 5.92 -30.02 -6.85
N VAL A 107 5.85 -30.41 -5.58
CA VAL A 107 4.61 -30.84 -4.94
C VAL A 107 3.62 -29.68 -4.94
N ASN A 108 2.49 -29.87 -5.57
CA ASN A 108 1.44 -28.88 -5.65
C ASN A 108 0.65 -28.89 -4.33
N VAL A 109 0.98 -27.98 -3.43
CA VAL A 109 0.25 -27.79 -2.17
C VAL A 109 -0.81 -26.72 -2.39
N THR A 110 -2.08 -27.08 -2.19
CA THR A 110 -3.24 -26.20 -2.43
C THR A 110 -3.81 -25.57 -1.17
N ALA A 111 -3.16 -25.75 -0.02
CA ALA A 111 -3.58 -25.13 1.24
C ALA A 111 -3.63 -23.62 1.11
N LYS A 112 -4.72 -23.00 1.57
CA LYS A 112 -4.94 -21.56 1.55
C LYS A 112 -5.79 -21.14 2.76
N SER A 113 -5.66 -19.88 3.16
CA SER A 113 -6.47 -19.26 4.22
C SER A 113 -7.01 -17.90 3.74
N PRO A 114 -8.32 -17.67 3.79
CA PRO A 114 -8.91 -16.42 3.34
C PRO A 114 -8.49 -15.19 4.17
N VAL A 115 -8.08 -15.37 5.42
CA VAL A 115 -7.62 -14.27 6.29
C VAL A 115 -6.27 -13.67 5.90
N ILE A 116 -5.53 -14.31 4.99
CA ILE A 116 -4.21 -13.82 4.56
C ILE A 116 -4.34 -12.79 3.43
N SER A 117 -5.41 -12.85 2.61
CA SER A 117 -5.61 -11.94 1.48
C SER A 117 -6.23 -10.63 1.93
N GLU A 118 -5.68 -9.52 1.47
CA GLU A 118 -6.26 -8.17 1.67
C GLU A 118 -7.64 -8.03 0.99
N ALA A 119 -7.96 -8.85 0.00
CA ALA A 119 -9.28 -8.86 -0.63
C ALA A 119 -10.42 -9.27 0.32
N ASN A 120 -10.08 -9.88 1.46
CA ASN A 120 -11.02 -10.32 2.49
C ASN A 120 -10.95 -9.47 3.78
N THR A 121 -10.45 -8.23 3.68
CA THR A 121 -10.35 -7.32 4.82
C THR A 121 -11.74 -6.84 5.29
N ILE A 122 -11.81 -6.33 6.51
CA ILE A 122 -13.03 -5.70 7.04
C ILE A 122 -13.16 -4.32 6.39
N TYR A 123 -14.30 -4.05 5.78
CA TYR A 123 -14.62 -2.77 5.16
C TYR A 123 -15.04 -1.74 6.22
N SER A 124 -14.12 -0.86 6.59
CA SER A 124 -14.35 0.26 7.49
C SER A 124 -13.59 1.50 7.01
N PRO A 125 -14.22 2.68 6.96
CA PRO A 125 -13.52 3.91 6.64
C PRO A 125 -12.73 4.45 7.85
N ALA A 126 -13.06 4.03 9.07
CA ALA A 126 -12.44 4.53 10.30
C ALA A 126 -10.93 4.31 10.30
N THR A 127 -10.20 5.32 10.77
CA THR A 127 -8.73 5.39 10.84
C THR A 127 -7.98 5.47 9.51
N GLN A 128 -8.67 5.41 8.38
CA GLN A 128 -8.06 5.67 7.08
C GLN A 128 -7.75 7.16 6.89
N LYS A 129 -6.84 7.48 6.01
CA LYS A 129 -6.37 8.85 5.79
C LYS A 129 -6.61 9.31 4.35
N VAL A 130 -7.29 10.45 4.20
CA VAL A 130 -7.60 11.10 2.92
C VAL A 130 -6.65 12.26 2.66
N GLY A 131 -6.11 12.36 1.45
CA GLY A 131 -5.46 13.58 0.96
C GLY A 131 -6.48 14.44 0.20
N ILE A 132 -6.79 15.64 0.70
CA ILE A 132 -7.67 16.61 0.06
C ILE A 132 -6.81 17.58 -0.74
N LEU A 133 -6.88 17.50 -2.08
CA LEU A 133 -6.08 18.32 -2.99
C LEU A 133 -6.89 19.55 -3.42
N VAL A 134 -6.51 20.73 -2.93
CA VAL A 134 -7.35 21.94 -3.05
C VAL A 134 -6.54 23.20 -3.31
N GLY A 135 -7.12 24.13 -4.05
CA GLY A 135 -6.65 25.52 -4.23
C GLY A 135 -7.77 26.53 -4.00
N ASP A 136 -7.45 27.83 -3.99
CA ASP A 136 -8.44 28.88 -3.84
C ASP A 136 -9.57 28.79 -4.89
N GLY A 137 -10.77 29.19 -4.50
CA GLY A 137 -11.94 29.19 -5.37
C GLY A 137 -12.67 27.86 -5.46
N PHE A 138 -12.51 26.99 -4.47
CA PHE A 138 -13.25 25.73 -4.37
C PHE A 138 -14.72 25.95 -3.97
N ASP A 139 -15.57 24.92 -4.18
CA ASP A 139 -16.97 24.91 -3.73
C ASP A 139 -17.00 24.56 -2.22
N GLY A 140 -17.20 25.58 -1.37
CA GLY A 140 -17.21 25.42 0.08
C GLY A 140 -18.27 24.45 0.60
N PRO A 141 -19.55 24.58 0.20
CA PRO A 141 -20.62 23.66 0.60
C PRO A 141 -20.36 22.19 0.23
N GLU A 142 -19.80 21.92 -0.96
CA GLU A 142 -19.46 20.56 -1.39
C GLU A 142 -18.35 19.98 -0.53
N VAL A 143 -17.26 20.71 -0.37
CA VAL A 143 -16.10 20.27 0.43
C VAL A 143 -16.47 20.07 1.90
N LYS A 144 -17.28 20.99 2.45
CA LYS A 144 -17.74 20.88 3.84
C LYS A 144 -18.53 19.62 4.09
N LYS A 145 -19.45 19.23 3.19
CA LYS A 145 -20.19 17.97 3.31
C LYS A 145 -19.26 16.75 3.38
N VAL A 146 -18.23 16.73 2.54
CA VAL A 146 -17.25 15.63 2.54
C VAL A 146 -16.46 15.62 3.84
N ILE A 147 -15.95 16.77 4.29
CA ILE A 147 -15.19 16.87 5.55
C ILE A 147 -16.04 16.47 6.76
N ASP A 148 -17.30 16.93 6.82
CA ASP A 148 -18.22 16.56 7.89
C ASP A 148 -18.47 15.03 7.90
N ALA A 149 -18.62 14.41 6.73
CA ALA A 149 -18.76 12.96 6.60
C ALA A 149 -17.50 12.20 7.03
N LEU A 150 -16.32 12.69 6.66
CA LEU A 150 -15.03 12.10 7.09
C LEU A 150 -14.90 12.14 8.62
N ASN A 151 -15.16 13.30 9.24
CA ASN A 151 -15.09 13.47 10.70
C ASN A 151 -16.07 12.57 11.44
N GLN A 152 -17.32 12.47 10.98
CA GLN A 152 -18.35 11.62 11.59
C GLN A 152 -17.98 10.13 11.54
N ASN A 153 -17.18 9.73 10.56
CA ASN A 153 -16.77 8.35 10.37
C ASN A 153 -15.33 8.06 10.82
N LEU A 154 -14.72 8.95 11.59
CA LEU A 154 -13.36 8.82 12.15
C LEU A 154 -12.28 8.62 11.07
N VAL A 155 -12.45 9.25 9.94
CA VAL A 155 -11.46 9.27 8.84
C VAL A 155 -10.56 10.47 9.04
N PHE A 156 -9.25 10.24 9.04
CA PHE A 156 -8.26 11.32 9.09
C PHE A 156 -8.10 11.97 7.71
N PHE A 157 -7.71 13.23 7.68
CA PHE A 157 -7.38 13.87 6.42
C PHE A 157 -6.29 14.93 6.58
N ASP A 158 -5.56 15.19 5.51
CA ASP A 158 -4.73 16.38 5.34
C ASP A 158 -5.27 17.21 4.19
N VAL A 159 -5.21 18.51 4.35
CA VAL A 159 -5.50 19.51 3.31
C VAL A 159 -4.21 19.89 2.62
N ILE A 160 -4.10 19.54 1.35
CA ILE A 160 -2.86 19.66 0.56
C ILE A 160 -3.04 20.76 -0.48
N SER A 161 -2.15 21.73 -0.48
CA SER A 161 -2.20 22.87 -1.40
C SER A 161 -0.82 23.31 -1.85
N GLU A 162 -0.77 24.33 -2.71
CA GLU A 162 0.47 25.01 -3.11
C GLU A 162 1.12 25.78 -1.96
N ARG A 163 0.30 26.29 -1.02
CA ARG A 163 0.74 27.05 0.15
C ARG A 163 0.10 26.52 1.43
N LEU A 164 0.76 26.73 2.55
CA LEU A 164 0.18 26.50 3.87
C LEU A 164 -0.73 27.69 4.26
N GLY A 165 -1.63 27.42 5.20
CA GLY A 165 -2.55 28.42 5.73
C GLY A 165 -3.90 28.42 5.01
N PRO A 166 -4.69 29.49 5.16
CA PRO A 166 -6.07 29.54 4.70
C PRO A 166 -6.17 29.50 3.17
N ILE A 167 -6.98 28.58 2.67
CA ILE A 167 -7.45 28.48 1.28
C ILE A 167 -8.92 28.90 1.28
N VAL A 168 -9.30 29.76 0.36
CA VAL A 168 -10.62 30.45 0.37
C VAL A 168 -11.50 29.92 -0.77
N GLY A 169 -12.67 29.43 -0.42
CA GLY A 169 -13.70 29.01 -1.36
C GLY A 169 -14.42 30.18 -2.04
N THR A 170 -15.23 29.86 -3.06
CA THR A 170 -16.03 30.87 -3.80
C THR A 170 -17.10 31.56 -2.95
N ASP A 171 -17.50 30.93 -1.85
CA ASP A 171 -18.47 31.40 -0.87
C ASP A 171 -17.83 32.01 0.40
N ASN A 172 -16.52 32.28 0.37
CA ASN A 172 -15.67 32.69 1.49
C ASN A 172 -15.51 31.63 2.60
N THR A 173 -15.84 30.38 2.36
CA THR A 173 -15.46 29.27 3.26
C THR A 173 -13.94 29.18 3.32
N GLU A 174 -13.37 29.16 4.53
CA GLU A 174 -11.94 28.98 4.75
C GLU A 174 -11.63 27.51 5.09
N LEU A 175 -10.56 27.00 4.50
CA LEU A 175 -10.01 25.68 4.76
C LEU A 175 -8.51 25.82 5.01
N GLU A 176 -8.03 25.32 6.16
CA GLU A 176 -6.62 25.41 6.54
C GLU A 176 -5.79 24.34 5.84
N ALA A 177 -4.92 24.74 4.92
CA ALA A 177 -3.96 23.84 4.29
C ALA A 177 -2.81 23.52 5.24
N ASN A 178 -2.66 22.25 5.62
CA ASN A 178 -1.65 21.76 6.56
C ASN A 178 -0.52 21.00 5.88
N LYS A 179 -0.58 20.79 4.57
CA LYS A 179 0.46 20.13 3.75
C LYS A 179 0.68 20.85 2.43
N LEU A 180 1.92 20.77 1.93
CA LEU A 180 2.28 21.23 0.59
C LEU A 180 2.39 20.05 -0.36
N PHE A 181 2.05 20.23 -1.64
CA PHE A 181 2.29 19.22 -2.68
C PHE A 181 3.75 18.76 -2.73
N ILE A 182 4.70 19.69 -2.60
CA ILE A 182 6.14 19.41 -2.69
C ILE A 182 6.72 18.70 -1.46
N THR A 183 6.01 18.69 -0.33
CA THR A 183 6.49 18.10 0.93
C THR A 183 5.75 16.85 1.35
N THR A 184 4.76 16.42 0.58
CA THR A 184 3.99 15.23 0.86
C THR A 184 3.92 14.30 -0.36
N SER A 185 3.42 13.10 -0.18
CA SER A 185 3.36 12.09 -1.22
C SER A 185 2.04 11.32 -1.15
N PRO A 186 1.45 10.92 -2.29
CA PRO A 186 0.22 10.14 -2.32
C PRO A 186 0.34 8.77 -1.63
N VAL A 187 1.56 8.31 -1.36
CA VAL A 187 1.79 7.06 -0.61
C VAL A 187 1.29 7.13 0.83
N LEU A 188 1.23 8.34 1.41
CA LEU A 188 0.81 8.59 2.79
C LEU A 188 -0.72 8.55 3.00
N TYR A 189 -1.49 8.46 1.92
CA TYR A 189 -2.94 8.52 1.95
C TYR A 189 -3.56 7.23 1.43
N ASP A 190 -4.65 6.80 2.06
CA ASP A 190 -5.42 5.63 1.63
C ASP A 190 -6.36 5.96 0.47
N SER A 191 -6.79 7.21 0.37
CA SER A 191 -7.63 7.75 -0.69
C SER A 191 -7.32 9.20 -0.98
N LEU A 192 -7.77 9.70 -2.12
CA LEU A 192 -7.64 11.11 -2.51
C LEU A 192 -9.02 11.73 -2.74
N TYR A 193 -9.20 12.97 -2.31
CA TYR A 193 -10.29 13.83 -2.73
C TYR A 193 -9.73 15.01 -3.52
N ILE A 194 -9.99 15.02 -4.82
CA ILE A 194 -9.49 16.06 -5.74
C ILE A 194 -10.56 17.13 -5.84
N VAL A 195 -10.29 18.26 -5.23
CA VAL A 195 -11.21 19.42 -5.20
C VAL A 195 -10.88 20.39 -6.32
N GLY A 196 -9.59 20.57 -6.61
CA GLY A 196 -9.14 21.63 -7.52
C GLY A 196 -9.24 23.01 -6.91
N GLY A 197 -9.59 23.99 -7.71
CA GLY A 197 -9.71 25.40 -7.33
C GLY A 197 -10.11 26.24 -8.55
N ASN A 198 -9.90 27.56 -8.50
CA ASN A 198 -10.09 28.39 -9.67
C ASN A 198 -9.03 28.09 -10.76
N ALA A 199 -9.32 28.43 -12.02
CA ALA A 199 -8.47 28.09 -13.17
C ALA A 199 -7.03 28.63 -13.04
N ARG A 200 -6.84 29.80 -12.39
CA ARG A 200 -5.52 30.37 -12.18
C ARG A 200 -4.67 29.55 -11.22
N ASP A 201 -5.26 29.08 -10.14
CA ASP A 201 -4.55 28.30 -9.14
C ASP A 201 -4.36 26.85 -9.60
N GLN A 202 -5.36 26.27 -10.27
CA GLN A 202 -5.22 24.94 -10.88
C GLN A 202 -4.05 24.86 -11.87
N SER A 203 -3.78 25.93 -12.65
CA SER A 203 -2.65 25.94 -13.57
C SER A 203 -1.28 25.83 -12.89
N LYS A 204 -1.18 26.23 -11.62
CA LYS A 204 0.07 26.21 -10.85
C LYS A 204 0.42 24.81 -10.31
N PHE A 205 -0.59 24.00 -9.96
CA PHE A 205 -0.40 22.69 -9.31
C PHE A 205 -1.08 21.52 -10.04
N SER A 206 -1.47 21.73 -11.30
CA SER A 206 -2.12 20.67 -12.09
C SER A 206 -1.24 19.45 -12.30
N LEU A 207 0.08 19.62 -12.43
CA LEU A 207 1.03 18.52 -12.57
C LEU A 207 1.13 17.70 -11.29
N GLU A 208 1.11 18.36 -10.14
CA GLU A 208 1.10 17.72 -8.83
C GLU A 208 -0.18 16.92 -8.62
N ILE A 209 -1.35 17.48 -8.93
CA ILE A 209 -2.63 16.75 -8.86
C ILE A 209 -2.58 15.52 -9.77
N MET A 210 -2.11 15.66 -11.01
CA MET A 210 -2.01 14.53 -11.93
C MET A 210 -1.05 13.43 -11.43
N SER A 211 0.05 13.84 -10.80
CA SER A 211 0.99 12.89 -10.19
C SER A 211 0.34 12.11 -9.04
N PHE A 212 -0.36 12.80 -8.14
CA PHE A 212 -1.09 12.18 -7.03
C PHE A 212 -2.18 11.23 -7.55
N LEU A 213 -2.98 11.70 -8.49
CA LEU A 213 -4.06 10.93 -9.12
C LEU A 213 -3.54 9.65 -9.77
N ASN A 214 -2.51 9.76 -10.61
CA ASN A 214 -1.94 8.62 -11.32
C ASN A 214 -1.40 7.55 -10.36
N LEU A 215 -0.74 7.96 -9.30
CA LEU A 215 -0.23 7.03 -8.29
C LEU A 215 -1.37 6.41 -7.47
N ALA A 216 -2.37 7.18 -7.05
CA ALA A 216 -3.53 6.63 -6.36
C ALA A 216 -4.32 5.65 -7.23
N TYR A 217 -4.52 5.99 -8.51
CA TYR A 217 -5.17 5.11 -9.47
C TYR A 217 -4.40 3.81 -9.69
N LYS A 218 -3.08 3.90 -9.91
CA LYS A 218 -2.19 2.75 -10.11
C LYS A 218 -2.18 1.80 -8.89
N HIS A 219 -2.37 2.34 -7.69
CA HIS A 219 -2.39 1.58 -6.45
C HIS A 219 -3.80 1.24 -5.98
N TYR A 220 -4.78 1.28 -6.88
CA TYR A 220 -6.17 0.86 -6.66
C TYR A 220 -6.92 1.63 -5.57
N LYS A 221 -6.40 2.81 -5.15
CA LYS A 221 -6.96 3.62 -4.07
C LYS A 221 -8.28 4.27 -4.50
N PRO A 222 -9.23 4.49 -3.56
CA PRO A 222 -10.41 5.31 -3.82
C PRO A 222 -10.04 6.73 -4.20
N ILE A 223 -10.79 7.31 -5.15
CA ILE A 223 -10.58 8.67 -5.62
C ILE A 223 -11.93 9.36 -5.73
N GLY A 224 -12.13 10.44 -4.95
CA GLY A 224 -13.25 11.34 -5.09
C GLY A 224 -12.85 12.54 -5.95
N ILE A 225 -13.71 12.96 -6.85
CA ILE A 225 -13.48 14.09 -7.78
C ILE A 225 -14.64 15.07 -7.64
N SER A 226 -14.34 16.30 -7.19
CA SER A 226 -15.31 17.38 -7.10
C SER A 226 -15.76 17.84 -8.50
N LYS A 227 -16.88 18.57 -8.55
CA LYS A 227 -17.39 19.17 -9.80
C LYS A 227 -16.37 20.10 -10.48
N GLY A 228 -15.54 20.80 -9.68
CA GLY A 228 -14.51 21.69 -10.20
C GLY A 228 -13.24 20.97 -10.72
N ALA A 229 -13.10 19.68 -10.48
CA ALA A 229 -11.88 18.91 -10.76
C ALA A 229 -12.04 17.84 -11.84
N GLU A 230 -13.15 17.79 -12.55
CA GLU A 230 -13.45 16.73 -13.54
C GLU A 230 -12.46 16.67 -14.70
N SER A 231 -11.86 17.81 -15.04
CA SER A 231 -10.85 17.89 -16.10
C SER A 231 -9.57 17.12 -15.83
N TYR A 232 -9.33 16.72 -14.57
CA TYR A 232 -8.15 15.94 -14.23
C TYR A 232 -8.26 14.45 -14.55
N MET A 233 -9.46 13.94 -14.80
CA MET A 233 -9.65 12.52 -15.08
C MET A 233 -10.71 12.30 -16.17
N GLU A 234 -10.27 11.73 -17.28
CA GLU A 234 -11.18 11.31 -18.33
C GLU A 234 -12.12 10.19 -17.84
N LYS A 235 -13.41 10.29 -18.18
CA LYS A 235 -14.42 9.27 -17.87
C LYS A 235 -14.33 8.07 -18.82
N THR A 236 -13.10 7.58 -19.06
CA THR A 236 -12.80 6.45 -19.93
C THR A 236 -12.04 5.37 -19.21
N GLY A 237 -12.14 4.12 -19.67
CA GLY A 237 -11.44 2.99 -19.06
C GLY A 237 -12.09 2.44 -17.80
N ASN A 238 -11.31 1.82 -16.95
CA ASN A 238 -11.81 1.19 -15.72
C ASN A 238 -11.81 2.20 -14.55
N LEU A 239 -13.00 2.72 -14.24
CA LEU A 239 -13.21 3.74 -13.21
C LEU A 239 -13.67 3.16 -11.86
N ALA A 240 -13.47 1.87 -11.61
CA ALA A 240 -13.83 1.27 -10.31
C ALA A 240 -13.20 2.08 -9.15
N GLY A 241 -14.01 2.54 -8.20
CA GLY A 241 -13.57 3.35 -7.06
C GLY A 241 -13.18 4.80 -7.37
N VAL A 242 -13.48 5.30 -8.55
CA VAL A 242 -13.46 6.73 -8.87
C VAL A 242 -14.88 7.26 -8.81
N ILE A 243 -15.13 8.19 -7.91
CA ILE A 243 -16.45 8.76 -7.65
C ILE A 243 -16.45 10.22 -8.11
N PHE A 244 -17.33 10.59 -9.02
CA PHE A 244 -17.48 11.95 -9.51
C PHE A 244 -18.68 12.63 -8.84
N ALA A 245 -18.45 13.77 -8.21
CA ALA A 245 -19.50 14.54 -7.53
C ALA A 245 -20.62 14.99 -8.48
N GLN A 246 -20.31 15.18 -9.77
CA GLN A 246 -21.31 15.56 -10.79
C GLN A 246 -22.31 14.43 -11.04
N ASP A 247 -21.90 13.17 -10.96
CA ASP A 247 -22.69 12.00 -11.30
C ASP A 247 -23.38 11.40 -10.06
N SER A 248 -23.01 11.85 -8.86
CA SER A 248 -23.47 11.30 -7.58
C SER A 248 -24.19 12.36 -6.73
N PRO A 249 -25.51 12.28 -6.57
CA PRO A 249 -26.25 13.16 -5.66
C PRO A 249 -25.87 12.95 -4.19
N ASN A 250 -25.40 11.76 -3.82
CA ASN A 250 -24.94 11.38 -2.48
C ASN A 250 -23.42 11.20 -2.43
N PHE A 251 -22.67 12.06 -3.08
CA PHE A 251 -21.23 11.94 -3.29
C PHE A 251 -20.45 11.62 -2.01
N ALA A 252 -20.72 12.32 -0.90
CA ALA A 252 -19.98 12.11 0.34
C ALA A 252 -20.15 10.67 0.88
N ASP A 253 -21.38 10.13 0.84
CA ASP A 253 -21.65 8.76 1.31
C ASP A 253 -21.06 7.71 0.38
N GLU A 254 -21.15 7.91 -0.94
CA GLU A 254 -20.56 7.01 -1.93
C GLU A 254 -19.03 7.02 -1.84
N PHE A 255 -18.43 8.19 -1.61
CA PHE A 255 -16.99 8.30 -1.40
C PHE A 255 -16.56 7.63 -0.10
N LEU A 256 -17.31 7.78 1.00
CA LEU A 256 -17.07 7.03 2.25
C LEU A 256 -17.16 5.52 2.06
N ALA A 257 -18.15 5.04 1.31
CA ALA A 257 -18.27 3.63 0.99
C ALA A 257 -17.06 3.13 0.17
N ALA A 258 -16.56 3.95 -0.75
CA ALA A 258 -15.34 3.66 -1.50
C ALA A 258 -14.11 3.63 -0.59
N ILE A 259 -13.96 4.59 0.34
CA ILE A 259 -12.89 4.62 1.35
C ILE A 259 -12.93 3.34 2.19
N ALA A 260 -14.11 2.92 2.66
CA ALA A 260 -14.28 1.69 3.43
C ALA A 260 -13.82 0.44 2.68
N LYS A 261 -14.02 0.38 1.37
CA LYS A 261 -13.57 -0.73 0.50
C LYS A 261 -12.05 -0.78 0.32
N GLN A 262 -11.33 0.31 0.58
CA GLN A 262 -9.88 0.47 0.58
C GLN A 262 -9.19 0.29 -0.78
N ARG A 263 -9.44 -0.80 -1.52
CA ARG A 263 -8.77 -1.10 -2.79
C ARG A 263 -9.75 -1.63 -3.84
N PHE A 264 -9.62 -1.13 -5.03
CA PHE A 264 -10.43 -1.50 -6.18
C PHE A 264 -9.63 -2.38 -7.14
N TRP A 265 -9.51 -3.64 -6.76
CA TRP A 265 -8.73 -4.66 -7.46
C TRP A 265 -9.22 -4.91 -8.89
N GLU A 266 -10.44 -4.49 -9.20
CA GLU A 266 -11.02 -4.55 -10.54
C GLU A 266 -10.25 -3.71 -11.58
N ARG A 267 -9.35 -2.81 -11.13
CA ARG A 267 -8.45 -2.04 -12.02
C ARG A 267 -7.19 -2.82 -12.44
N THR A 268 -7.00 -4.07 -11.99
CA THR A 268 -5.84 -4.91 -12.36
C THR A 268 -5.79 -5.26 -13.83
#